data_cd6b897b6e51be77d111a4bdd09e0125
#
_entry.id   cd6b897b6e51be77d111a4bdd09e0125
#
_cell.length_a   1.000
_cell.length_b   1.000
_cell.length_c   1.000
_cell.angle_alpha   90.00
_cell.angle_beta   90.00
_cell.angle_gamma   90.00
#
_symmetry.space_group_name_H-M   'P 1'
#
loop_
_entity.id
_entity.type
_entity.pdbx_description
1 polymer ?
#
loop_
_entity_poly.entity_id
_entity_poly.type
_entity_poly.pdbx_seq_one_letter_code
_entity_poly.pdbx_strand_id
1 'polypeptide(L)'
;RGVLDGAHYVPAYWYSKSPAASLFGTGPCFGWSAQEMLGWIHYGGGIELFNELMGSLGLNLVSFFNSPMPAQPLGWFKSHITDSAQMKGMKYRTVGLAADVMNEMGLSVVQLPGGEIQPAMKSGLIDAAEFNNPTSDKDFGMQDVSKHYHLASFHQSQECFEVTFNKKKFDSLSSEQQHILRYASEAENSNFYWNNTLRYADDLISLKKDHGVNVYRTPDSVMADQLKAWDIVVDRISSKDPFFAKVVASQKVYAKKVMDYLLLNQPDYGLAYKHHFG
;
A
#
# COMPACT_ATOMS: atom_id res chain seq x y z
N ARG A 1 -24.96 6.51 -8.59
CA ARG A 1 -26.05 5.98 -9.47
C ARG A 1 -26.74 4.75 -8.87
N GLY A 2 -26.30 4.19 -7.73
CA GLY A 2 -26.94 3.05 -7.07
C GLY A 2 -26.85 1.72 -7.82
N VAL A 3 -25.81 1.54 -8.65
CA VAL A 3 -25.53 0.27 -9.35
C VAL A 3 -24.97 -0.78 -8.39
N LEU A 4 -24.17 -0.34 -7.42
CA LEU A 4 -23.61 -1.17 -6.36
C LEU A 4 -24.10 -0.67 -5.00
N ASP A 5 -24.41 -1.60 -4.11
CA ASP A 5 -24.77 -1.30 -2.72
C ASP A 5 -23.54 -1.13 -1.83
N GLY A 6 -22.44 -1.81 -2.15
CA GLY A 6 -21.16 -1.71 -1.46
C GLY A 6 -19.99 -2.23 -2.30
N ALA A 7 -18.78 -1.96 -1.86
CA ALA A 7 -17.55 -2.43 -2.47
C ALA A 7 -16.45 -2.59 -1.42
N HIS A 8 -15.45 -3.42 -1.73
CA HIS A 8 -14.20 -3.52 -0.99
C HIS A 8 -13.05 -3.28 -1.97
N TYR A 9 -12.18 -2.32 -1.66
CA TYR A 9 -11.08 -1.92 -2.55
C TYR A 9 -10.02 -1.08 -1.83
N VAL A 10 -8.98 -0.68 -2.56
CA VAL A 10 -7.94 0.25 -2.09
C VAL A 10 -8.19 1.64 -2.69
N PRO A 11 -8.21 2.71 -1.89
CA PRO A 11 -8.44 4.08 -2.39
C PRO A 11 -7.45 4.54 -3.45
N ALA A 12 -6.25 3.95 -3.51
CA ALA A 12 -5.23 4.26 -4.52
C ALA A 12 -5.73 4.10 -5.97
N TYR A 13 -6.71 3.22 -6.21
CA TYR A 13 -7.30 3.06 -7.55
C TYR A 13 -8.13 4.26 -8.02
N TRP A 14 -8.46 5.20 -7.12
CA TRP A 14 -9.11 6.47 -7.47
C TRP A 14 -8.12 7.56 -7.90
N TYR A 15 -6.82 7.24 -7.98
CA TYR A 15 -5.75 8.18 -8.34
C TYR A 15 -6.09 9.02 -9.58
N SER A 16 -6.63 8.42 -10.63
CA SER A 16 -7.01 9.14 -11.86
C SER A 16 -8.12 10.18 -11.67
N LYS A 17 -8.87 10.11 -10.56
CA LYS A 17 -9.91 11.10 -10.19
C LYS A 17 -9.35 12.17 -9.26
N SER A 18 -8.51 11.76 -8.33
CA SER A 18 -7.76 12.65 -7.45
C SER A 18 -6.52 11.94 -6.92
N PRO A 19 -5.31 12.50 -7.09
CA PRO A 19 -4.10 11.95 -6.48
C PRO A 19 -4.19 11.81 -4.96
N ALA A 20 -4.98 12.68 -4.30
CA ALA A 20 -5.20 12.62 -2.86
C ALA A 20 -5.85 11.30 -2.39
N ALA A 21 -6.57 10.59 -3.26
CA ALA A 21 -7.15 9.29 -2.90
C ALA A 21 -6.08 8.27 -2.52
N SER A 22 -4.92 8.27 -3.18
CA SER A 22 -3.82 7.37 -2.85
C SER A 22 -3.28 7.59 -1.43
N LEU A 23 -3.41 8.80 -0.87
CA LEU A 23 -2.95 9.10 0.49
C LEU A 23 -3.72 8.32 1.58
N PHE A 24 -4.89 7.79 1.27
CA PHE A 24 -5.72 7.02 2.20
C PHE A 24 -5.53 5.50 2.09
N GLY A 25 -4.89 5.02 1.03
CA GLY A 25 -4.60 3.59 0.81
C GLY A 25 -3.12 3.29 0.89
N THR A 26 -2.33 3.99 0.10
CA THR A 26 -0.89 3.80 -0.05
C THR A 26 -0.24 5.17 -0.14
N GLY A 27 0.23 5.74 0.91
CA GLY A 27 0.81 7.09 0.94
C GLY A 27 2.33 7.09 1.11
N PRO A 28 2.92 8.28 1.23
CA PRO A 28 4.33 8.44 1.56
C PRO A 28 4.63 7.82 2.93
N CYS A 29 5.84 7.24 3.04
CA CYS A 29 6.31 6.72 4.31
C CYS A 29 6.78 7.85 5.22
N PHE A 30 6.00 8.15 6.25
CA PHE A 30 6.38 9.06 7.33
C PHE A 30 6.93 8.34 8.56
N GLY A 31 7.52 7.15 8.37
CA GLY A 31 8.05 6.30 9.43
C GLY A 31 7.03 5.37 10.09
N TRP A 32 5.78 5.44 9.68
CA TRP A 32 4.67 4.65 10.22
C TRP A 32 4.34 3.42 9.35
N SER A 33 3.61 2.49 9.93
CA SER A 33 3.05 1.33 9.23
C SER A 33 1.56 1.54 8.92
N ALA A 34 0.92 0.55 8.29
CA ALA A 34 -0.52 0.54 8.07
C ALA A 34 -1.33 0.60 9.38
N GLN A 35 -0.79 0.13 10.50
CA GLN A 35 -1.46 0.20 11.80
C GLN A 35 -1.59 1.64 12.29
N GLU A 36 -0.49 2.43 12.25
CA GLU A 36 -0.50 3.82 12.64
C GLU A 36 -1.29 4.67 11.64
N MET A 37 -1.29 4.30 10.35
CA MET A 37 -2.12 4.94 9.34
C MET A 37 -3.61 4.76 9.64
N LEU A 38 -4.06 3.56 10.05
CA LEU A 38 -5.43 3.35 10.55
C LEU A 38 -5.70 4.20 11.79
N GLY A 39 -4.73 4.31 12.69
CA GLY A 39 -4.84 5.21 13.83
C GLY A 39 -5.09 6.67 13.42
N TRP A 40 -4.39 7.16 12.37
CA TRP A 40 -4.66 8.49 11.80
C TRP A 40 -6.06 8.57 11.18
N ILE A 41 -6.49 7.56 10.45
CA ILE A 41 -7.83 7.53 9.85
C ILE A 41 -8.92 7.62 10.93
N HIS A 42 -8.79 6.85 12.01
CA HIS A 42 -9.82 6.78 13.06
C HIS A 42 -9.77 7.93 14.07
N TYR A 43 -8.56 8.44 14.40
CA TYR A 43 -8.37 9.37 15.52
C TYR A 43 -7.55 10.63 15.16
N GLY A 44 -7.04 10.72 13.95
CA GLY A 44 -6.22 11.84 13.47
C GLY A 44 -6.90 12.74 12.45
N GLY A 45 -8.21 12.58 12.24
CA GLY A 45 -8.97 13.38 11.26
C GLY A 45 -8.95 12.79 9.84
N GLY A 46 -8.42 11.59 9.65
CA GLY A 46 -8.32 10.98 8.33
C GLY A 46 -9.68 10.67 7.71
N ILE A 47 -10.63 10.15 8.49
CA ILE A 47 -11.96 9.80 7.96
C ILE A 47 -12.77 11.03 7.52
N GLU A 48 -12.63 12.15 8.21
CA GLU A 48 -13.27 13.41 7.85
C GLU A 48 -12.72 13.93 6.52
N LEU A 49 -11.38 13.87 6.34
CA LEU A 49 -10.73 14.25 5.09
C LEU A 49 -11.10 13.30 3.95
N PHE A 50 -11.23 12.00 4.22
CA PHE A 50 -11.68 11.06 3.20
C PHE A 50 -13.13 11.34 2.76
N ASN A 51 -14.02 11.61 3.70
CA ASN A 51 -15.40 11.98 3.40
C ASN A 51 -15.49 13.28 2.60
N GLU A 52 -14.65 14.28 2.93
CA GLU A 52 -14.53 15.51 2.15
C GLU A 52 -14.09 15.23 0.70
N LEU A 53 -13.09 14.37 0.52
CA LEU A 53 -12.63 13.93 -0.81
C LEU A 53 -13.76 13.26 -1.60
N MET A 54 -14.42 12.25 -1.02
CA MET A 54 -15.50 11.52 -1.68
C MET A 54 -16.66 12.46 -2.04
N GLY A 55 -17.02 13.38 -1.15
CA GLY A 55 -18.02 14.40 -1.41
C GLY A 55 -17.64 15.31 -2.58
N SER A 56 -16.38 15.72 -2.68
CA SER A 56 -15.88 16.55 -3.80
C SER A 56 -15.93 15.83 -5.15
N LEU A 57 -15.83 14.50 -5.14
CA LEU A 57 -15.98 13.64 -6.32
C LEU A 57 -17.44 13.30 -6.65
N GLY A 58 -18.40 13.87 -5.90
CA GLY A 58 -19.82 13.58 -6.07
C GLY A 58 -20.24 12.18 -5.62
N LEU A 59 -19.45 11.55 -4.75
CA LEU A 59 -19.70 10.23 -4.20
C LEU A 59 -20.28 10.37 -2.79
N ASN A 60 -21.43 9.74 -2.57
CA ASN A 60 -22.11 9.75 -1.28
C ASN A 60 -22.00 8.36 -0.66
N LEU A 61 -20.96 8.16 0.13
CA LEU A 61 -20.53 6.87 0.67
C LEU A 61 -20.47 6.90 2.20
N VAL A 62 -20.54 5.72 2.79
CA VAL A 62 -20.11 5.43 4.16
C VAL A 62 -19.00 4.40 4.07
N SER A 63 -17.81 4.74 4.57
CA SER A 63 -16.62 3.90 4.43
C SER A 63 -16.05 3.52 5.79
N PHE A 64 -15.59 2.27 5.89
CA PHE A 64 -14.86 1.73 7.01
C PHE A 64 -13.51 1.24 6.50
N PHE A 65 -12.44 1.85 7.00
CA PHE A 65 -11.08 1.41 6.70
C PHE A 65 -10.73 0.20 7.54
N ASN A 66 -10.08 -0.76 6.89
CA ASN A 66 -9.71 -2.03 7.52
C ASN A 66 -8.51 -2.68 6.82
N SER A 67 -8.23 -3.91 7.23
CA SER A 67 -7.26 -4.80 6.57
C SER A 67 -5.89 -4.14 6.38
N PRO A 68 -5.26 -3.65 7.47
CA PRO A 68 -3.92 -3.08 7.40
C PRO A 68 -2.93 -4.14 6.93
N MET A 69 -2.14 -3.83 5.92
CA MET A 69 -1.18 -4.73 5.33
C MET A 69 0.26 -4.29 5.63
N PRO A 70 1.21 -5.21 5.83
CA PRO A 70 2.63 -4.87 5.82
C PRO A 70 3.05 -4.17 4.53
N ALA A 71 4.26 -3.58 4.54
CA ALA A 71 4.80 -2.95 3.34
C ALA A 71 4.75 -3.89 2.13
N GLN A 72 4.33 -3.36 1.00
CA GLN A 72 4.36 -4.10 -0.25
C GLN A 72 5.80 -4.41 -0.67
N PRO A 73 6.03 -5.54 -1.35
CA PRO A 73 7.30 -5.83 -1.98
C PRO A 73 7.68 -4.73 -3.00
N LEU A 74 8.97 -4.46 -3.17
CA LEU A 74 9.42 -3.74 -4.36
C LEU A 74 9.01 -4.51 -5.63
N GLY A 75 8.93 -5.82 -5.53
CA GLY A 75 8.31 -6.68 -6.53
C GLY A 75 9.25 -7.67 -7.19
N TRP A 76 8.84 -8.10 -8.38
CA TRP A 76 9.44 -9.14 -9.19
C TRP A 76 10.22 -8.52 -10.34
N PHE A 77 11.49 -8.95 -10.50
CA PHE A 77 12.42 -8.42 -11.49
C PHE A 77 13.04 -9.55 -12.30
N LYS A 78 13.51 -9.25 -13.52
CA LYS A 78 14.26 -10.22 -14.35
C LYS A 78 15.62 -10.56 -13.76
N SER A 79 16.20 -9.71 -12.90
CA SER A 79 17.49 -9.90 -12.24
C SER A 79 17.49 -9.32 -10.83
N HIS A 80 18.51 -9.67 -10.06
CA HIS A 80 18.73 -9.09 -8.74
C HIS A 80 19.09 -7.60 -8.86
N ILE A 81 18.36 -6.77 -8.12
CA ILE A 81 18.58 -5.31 -8.03
C ILE A 81 19.45 -5.03 -6.81
N THR A 82 20.57 -4.39 -7.02
CA THR A 82 21.52 -3.99 -5.97
C THR A 82 21.61 -2.49 -5.76
N ASP A 83 21.15 -1.70 -6.75
CA ASP A 83 21.07 -0.23 -6.66
C ASP A 83 19.98 0.32 -7.59
N SER A 84 19.61 1.58 -7.39
CA SER A 84 18.56 2.25 -8.19
C SER A 84 18.98 2.57 -9.63
N ALA A 85 20.27 2.62 -9.94
CA ALA A 85 20.73 2.90 -11.30
C ALA A 85 20.36 1.75 -12.26
N GLN A 86 20.32 0.51 -11.75
CA GLN A 86 19.91 -0.66 -12.52
C GLN A 86 18.40 -0.62 -12.89
N MET A 87 17.60 0.16 -12.17
CA MET A 87 16.15 0.26 -12.41
C MET A 87 15.81 1.31 -13.49
N LYS A 88 16.75 2.19 -13.86
CA LYS A 88 16.51 3.26 -14.84
C LYS A 88 16.07 2.70 -16.19
N GLY A 89 14.97 3.24 -16.71
CA GLY A 89 14.39 2.85 -17.98
C GLY A 89 13.64 1.52 -17.98
N MET A 90 13.64 0.75 -16.88
CA MET A 90 12.84 -0.46 -16.79
C MET A 90 11.35 -0.15 -16.91
N LYS A 91 10.65 -0.96 -17.69
CA LYS A 91 9.19 -0.93 -17.76
C LYS A 91 8.65 -1.62 -16.51
N TYR A 92 8.18 -0.82 -15.57
CA TYR A 92 7.75 -1.29 -14.26
C TYR A 92 6.25 -1.06 -14.07
N ARG A 93 5.53 -2.09 -13.64
CA ARG A 93 4.11 -1.97 -13.32
C ARG A 93 3.92 -1.59 -11.86
N THR A 94 3.22 -0.50 -11.61
CA THR A 94 2.67 -0.12 -10.31
C THR A 94 1.44 0.77 -10.49
N VAL A 95 0.82 1.23 -9.40
CA VAL A 95 -0.43 2.01 -9.39
C VAL A 95 -0.36 3.21 -8.45
N GLY A 96 -1.31 4.16 -8.61
CA GLY A 96 -1.46 5.30 -7.71
C GLY A 96 -0.24 6.23 -7.68
N LEU A 97 0.01 6.86 -6.54
CA LEU A 97 1.17 7.74 -6.32
C LEU A 97 2.52 7.02 -6.47
N ALA A 98 2.56 5.70 -6.23
CA ALA A 98 3.78 4.92 -6.45
C ALA A 98 4.25 5.00 -7.90
N ALA A 99 3.34 5.19 -8.86
CA ALA A 99 3.69 5.41 -10.26
C ALA A 99 4.51 6.71 -10.44
N ASP A 100 4.12 7.79 -9.76
CA ASP A 100 4.88 9.05 -9.79
C ASP A 100 6.27 8.89 -9.17
N VAL A 101 6.35 8.19 -8.03
CA VAL A 101 7.63 7.92 -7.34
C VAL A 101 8.57 7.11 -8.23
N MET A 102 8.09 6.04 -8.85
CA MET A 102 8.93 5.22 -9.72
C MET A 102 9.33 5.96 -11.01
N ASN A 103 8.46 6.79 -11.58
CA ASN A 103 8.82 7.68 -12.68
C ASN A 103 9.89 8.69 -12.26
N GLU A 104 9.81 9.27 -11.06
CA GLU A 104 10.82 10.20 -10.54
C GLU A 104 12.18 9.53 -10.36
N MET A 105 12.20 8.24 -10.02
CA MET A 105 13.41 7.41 -9.95
C MET A 105 13.94 7.01 -11.33
N GLY A 106 13.27 7.37 -12.42
CA GLY A 106 13.69 7.12 -13.79
C GLY A 106 13.23 5.80 -14.41
N LEU A 107 12.27 5.11 -13.80
CA LEU A 107 11.61 3.95 -14.41
C LEU A 107 10.57 4.42 -15.45
N SER A 108 10.20 3.52 -16.36
CA SER A 108 9.10 3.71 -17.32
C SER A 108 7.86 2.99 -16.77
N VAL A 109 6.98 3.72 -16.08
CA VAL A 109 5.85 3.09 -15.39
C VAL A 109 4.71 2.75 -16.35
N VAL A 110 4.18 1.55 -16.19
CA VAL A 110 3.00 1.04 -16.89
C VAL A 110 1.94 0.68 -15.85
N GLN A 111 0.70 1.12 -16.06
CA GLN A 111 -0.43 0.76 -15.20
C GLN A 111 -1.25 -0.35 -15.87
N LEU A 112 -1.34 -1.50 -15.23
CA LEU A 112 -2.11 -2.66 -15.68
C LEU A 112 -2.96 -3.21 -14.53
N PRO A 113 -4.16 -3.74 -14.81
CA PRO A 113 -4.91 -4.55 -13.86
C PRO A 113 -4.09 -5.75 -13.36
N GLY A 114 -4.34 -6.19 -12.11
CA GLY A 114 -3.59 -7.29 -11.50
C GLY A 114 -3.51 -8.55 -12.36
N GLY A 115 -4.65 -8.98 -12.93
CA GLY A 115 -4.70 -10.18 -13.80
C GLY A 115 -3.90 -10.09 -15.11
N GLU A 116 -3.43 -8.90 -15.50
CA GLU A 116 -2.64 -8.68 -16.71
C GLU A 116 -1.13 -8.67 -16.45
N ILE A 117 -0.69 -8.64 -15.18
CA ILE A 117 0.71 -8.48 -14.81
C ILE A 117 1.54 -9.69 -15.27
N GLN A 118 1.13 -10.90 -14.88
CA GLN A 118 1.85 -12.12 -15.23
C GLN A 118 1.97 -12.32 -16.74
N PRO A 119 0.90 -12.19 -17.56
CA PRO A 119 1.01 -12.24 -19.01
C PRO A 119 1.93 -11.16 -19.60
N ALA A 120 1.91 -9.94 -19.07
CA ALA A 120 2.75 -8.84 -19.51
C ALA A 120 4.25 -9.09 -19.22
N MET A 121 4.58 -9.63 -18.05
CA MET A 121 5.94 -10.05 -17.72
C MET A 121 6.39 -11.22 -18.61
N LYS A 122 5.53 -12.21 -18.83
CA LYS A 122 5.82 -13.38 -19.67
C LYS A 122 6.10 -13.00 -21.12
N SER A 123 5.36 -12.05 -21.67
CA SER A 123 5.57 -11.55 -23.04
C SER A 123 6.74 -10.58 -23.17
N GLY A 124 7.30 -10.08 -22.07
CA GLY A 124 8.33 -9.04 -22.08
C GLY A 124 7.78 -7.63 -22.34
N LEU A 125 6.46 -7.44 -22.25
CA LEU A 125 5.84 -6.11 -22.33
C LEU A 125 6.32 -5.22 -21.18
N ILE A 126 6.50 -5.80 -19.98
CA ILE A 126 7.10 -5.16 -18.81
C ILE A 126 8.31 -5.96 -18.30
N ASP A 127 9.23 -5.27 -17.66
CA ASP A 127 10.49 -5.84 -17.15
C ASP A 127 10.40 -6.24 -15.68
N ALA A 128 9.53 -5.56 -14.94
CA ALA A 128 9.32 -5.77 -13.52
C ALA A 128 7.91 -5.33 -13.10
N ALA A 129 7.45 -5.86 -11.98
CA ALA A 129 6.15 -5.51 -11.41
C ALA A 129 6.10 -5.75 -9.91
N GLU A 130 5.35 -4.93 -9.20
CA GLU A 130 4.77 -5.25 -7.91
C GLU A 130 3.29 -5.62 -8.07
N PHE A 131 2.77 -6.32 -7.09
CA PHE A 131 1.32 -6.50 -7.00
C PHE A 131 0.84 -6.25 -5.58
N ASN A 132 1.19 -7.13 -4.61
CA ASN A 132 0.65 -6.92 -3.27
C ASN A 132 1.45 -7.58 -2.13
N ASN A 133 1.58 -8.91 -2.11
CA ASN A 133 2.19 -9.67 -1.02
C ASN A 133 2.55 -11.09 -1.49
N PRO A 134 3.35 -11.86 -0.70
CA PRO A 134 3.78 -13.20 -1.11
C PRO A 134 2.64 -14.15 -1.48
N THR A 135 1.49 -14.06 -0.81
CA THR A 135 0.35 -14.94 -1.07
C THR A 135 -0.31 -14.62 -2.41
N SER A 136 -0.74 -13.38 -2.59
CA SER A 136 -1.41 -12.99 -3.84
C SER A 136 -0.47 -13.04 -5.04
N ASP A 137 0.79 -12.69 -4.87
CA ASP A 137 1.79 -12.78 -5.94
C ASP A 137 2.00 -14.24 -6.40
N LYS A 138 2.05 -15.18 -5.44
CA LYS A 138 2.10 -16.62 -5.70
C LYS A 138 0.83 -17.11 -6.40
N ASP A 139 -0.34 -16.70 -5.93
CA ASP A 139 -1.64 -17.07 -6.52
C ASP A 139 -1.77 -16.56 -7.97
N PHE A 140 -1.17 -15.40 -8.29
CA PHE A 140 -1.09 -14.86 -9.66
C PHE A 140 0.00 -15.51 -10.53
N GLY A 141 0.79 -16.43 -9.99
CA GLY A 141 1.82 -17.15 -10.76
C GLY A 141 3.06 -16.30 -11.08
N MET A 142 3.38 -15.31 -10.26
CA MET A 142 4.56 -14.46 -10.50
C MET A 142 5.87 -15.23 -10.49
N GLN A 143 5.95 -16.30 -9.70
CA GLN A 143 7.09 -17.22 -9.65
C GLN A 143 7.34 -17.95 -10.97
N ASP A 144 6.38 -18.03 -11.87
CA ASP A 144 6.52 -18.69 -13.17
C ASP A 144 7.18 -17.78 -14.22
N VAL A 145 7.18 -16.47 -13.99
CA VAL A 145 7.71 -15.46 -14.93
C VAL A 145 8.93 -14.71 -14.40
N SER A 146 9.22 -14.80 -13.11
CA SER A 146 10.43 -14.25 -12.48
C SER A 146 10.90 -15.12 -11.32
N LYS A 147 12.21 -15.07 -11.06
CA LYS A 147 12.85 -15.75 -9.92
C LYS A 147 13.53 -14.78 -8.95
N HIS A 148 13.37 -13.47 -9.13
CA HIS A 148 13.97 -12.43 -8.30
C HIS A 148 12.89 -11.60 -7.64
N TYR A 149 12.68 -11.81 -6.34
CA TYR A 149 11.65 -11.16 -5.55
C TYR A 149 12.27 -10.28 -4.46
N HIS A 150 11.97 -8.99 -4.50
CA HIS A 150 12.54 -7.99 -3.59
C HIS A 150 11.47 -7.52 -2.61
N LEU A 151 11.71 -7.76 -1.32
CA LEU A 151 10.86 -7.36 -0.21
C LEU A 151 11.34 -6.07 0.43
N ALA A 152 10.45 -5.42 1.14
CA ALA A 152 10.61 -4.12 1.80
C ALA A 152 10.81 -2.98 0.79
N SER A 153 9.88 -2.03 0.81
CA SER A 153 9.94 -0.88 -0.09
C SER A 153 9.16 0.29 0.49
N PHE A 154 9.62 1.51 0.21
CA PHE A 154 8.91 2.72 0.59
C PHE A 154 7.98 3.27 -0.50
N HIS A 155 7.88 2.62 -1.65
CA HIS A 155 6.95 3.07 -2.69
C HIS A 155 5.48 2.85 -2.30
N GLN A 156 5.21 1.78 -1.53
CA GLN A 156 3.92 1.45 -0.91
C GLN A 156 4.21 0.79 0.44
N SER A 157 4.66 1.58 1.41
CA SER A 157 5.14 1.08 2.71
C SER A 157 4.03 0.73 3.69
N GLN A 158 2.84 1.22 3.44
CA GLN A 158 1.62 0.90 4.19
C GLN A 158 0.47 0.75 3.21
N GLU A 159 -0.47 -0.12 3.50
CA GLU A 159 -1.69 -0.26 2.75
C GLU A 159 -2.87 -0.52 3.68
N CYS A 160 -3.94 0.21 3.46
CA CYS A 160 -5.23 -0.02 4.08
C CYS A 160 -6.29 -0.15 3.00
N PHE A 161 -7.18 -1.09 3.19
CA PHE A 161 -8.36 -1.26 2.35
C PHE A 161 -9.54 -0.52 2.96
N GLU A 162 -10.61 -0.36 2.19
CA GLU A 162 -11.88 0.09 2.72
C GLU A 162 -13.03 -0.80 2.29
N VAL A 163 -13.99 -0.97 3.18
CA VAL A 163 -15.34 -1.44 2.85
C VAL A 163 -16.22 -0.21 2.79
N THR A 164 -16.83 0.03 1.64
CA THR A 164 -17.65 1.21 1.41
C THR A 164 -19.05 0.84 1.00
N PHE A 165 -20.02 1.62 1.43
CA PHE A 165 -21.43 1.43 1.14
C PHE A 165 -22.02 2.67 0.48
N ASN A 166 -22.97 2.46 -0.44
CA ASN A 166 -23.84 3.52 -0.87
C ASN A 166 -24.56 4.11 0.35
N LYS A 167 -24.41 5.42 0.59
CA LYS A 167 -24.93 6.06 1.81
C LYS A 167 -26.44 5.87 1.97
N LYS A 168 -27.21 6.00 0.90
CA LYS A 168 -28.66 5.80 0.95
C LYS A 168 -29.04 4.38 1.37
N LYS A 169 -28.27 3.38 0.91
CA LYS A 169 -28.47 1.99 1.30
C LYS A 169 -28.07 1.76 2.75
N PHE A 170 -26.92 2.27 3.15
CA PHE A 170 -26.46 2.18 4.54
C PHE A 170 -27.42 2.86 5.51
N ASP A 171 -27.92 4.04 5.21
CA ASP A 171 -28.87 4.79 6.02
C ASP A 171 -30.25 4.08 6.12
N SER A 172 -30.58 3.19 5.19
CA SER A 172 -31.82 2.39 5.24
C SER A 172 -31.72 1.17 6.15
N LEU A 173 -30.53 0.84 6.64
CA LEU A 173 -30.32 -0.24 7.62
C LEU A 173 -30.75 0.21 9.02
N SER A 174 -31.13 -0.76 9.87
CA SER A 174 -31.36 -0.46 11.28
C SER A 174 -30.06 0.00 11.96
N SER A 175 -30.17 0.74 13.06
CA SER A 175 -29.01 1.15 13.86
C SER A 175 -28.15 -0.05 14.28
N GLU A 176 -28.78 -1.17 14.65
CA GLU A 176 -28.10 -2.42 14.98
C GLU A 176 -27.28 -2.95 13.79
N GLN A 177 -27.86 -3.01 12.61
CA GLN A 177 -27.17 -3.47 11.40
C GLN A 177 -25.99 -2.56 11.03
N GLN A 178 -26.16 -1.24 11.15
CA GLN A 178 -25.08 -0.27 10.92
C GLN A 178 -23.90 -0.49 11.90
N HIS A 179 -24.19 -0.74 13.18
CA HIS A 179 -23.17 -1.05 14.18
C HIS A 179 -22.49 -2.40 13.94
N ILE A 180 -23.23 -3.43 13.53
CA ILE A 180 -22.66 -4.73 13.15
C ILE A 180 -21.64 -4.55 12.02
N LEU A 181 -21.98 -3.82 10.94
CA LEU A 181 -21.06 -3.58 9.82
C LEU A 181 -19.81 -2.82 10.26
N ARG A 182 -19.96 -1.79 11.10
CA ARG A 182 -18.84 -1.04 11.65
C ARG A 182 -17.91 -1.95 12.46
N TYR A 183 -18.44 -2.64 13.47
CA TYR A 183 -17.60 -3.43 14.36
C TYR A 183 -17.04 -4.69 13.71
N ALA A 184 -17.73 -5.27 12.72
CA ALA A 184 -17.17 -6.34 11.91
C ALA A 184 -15.96 -5.86 11.10
N SER A 185 -16.05 -4.65 10.52
CA SER A 185 -14.92 -4.04 9.81
C SER A 185 -13.75 -3.73 10.75
N GLU A 186 -14.01 -3.24 11.96
CA GLU A 186 -12.95 -2.98 12.96
C GLU A 186 -12.33 -4.29 13.48
N ALA A 187 -13.11 -5.33 13.72
CA ALA A 187 -12.62 -6.63 14.16
C ALA A 187 -11.72 -7.29 13.11
N GLU A 188 -12.02 -7.08 11.83
CA GLU A 188 -11.22 -7.60 10.71
C GLU A 188 -9.83 -7.01 10.67
N ASN A 189 -9.58 -5.82 11.20
CA ASN A 189 -8.23 -5.22 11.26
C ASN A 189 -7.21 -6.14 11.94
N SER A 190 -7.56 -6.68 13.10
CA SER A 190 -6.68 -7.58 13.85
C SER A 190 -6.62 -8.97 13.23
N ASN A 191 -7.80 -9.53 12.89
CA ASN A 191 -7.90 -10.84 12.28
C ASN A 191 -7.11 -10.92 10.96
N PHE A 192 -7.30 -9.94 10.08
CA PHE A 192 -6.60 -9.84 8.81
C PHE A 192 -5.08 -9.77 9.02
N TYR A 193 -4.61 -8.87 9.90
CA TYR A 193 -3.19 -8.65 10.09
C TYR A 193 -2.49 -9.89 10.64
N TRP A 194 -3.05 -10.51 11.68
CA TRP A 194 -2.44 -11.68 12.31
C TRP A 194 -2.42 -12.90 11.38
N ASN A 195 -3.55 -13.21 10.77
CA ASN A 195 -3.67 -14.36 9.88
C ASN A 195 -2.81 -14.19 8.62
N ASN A 196 -2.86 -13.01 7.99
CA ASN A 196 -2.10 -12.79 6.76
C ASN A 196 -0.60 -12.69 7.00
N THR A 197 -0.14 -12.14 8.12
CA THR A 197 1.30 -12.12 8.43
C THR A 197 1.87 -13.55 8.50
N LEU A 198 1.14 -14.48 9.14
CA LEU A 198 1.52 -15.89 9.16
C LEU A 198 1.48 -16.50 7.75
N ARG A 199 0.38 -16.31 7.02
CA ARG A 199 0.20 -16.84 5.67
C ARG A 199 1.27 -16.32 4.70
N TYR A 200 1.60 -15.05 4.77
CA TYR A 200 2.67 -14.47 3.93
C TYR A 200 4.04 -15.08 4.23
N ALA A 201 4.33 -15.40 5.50
CA ALA A 201 5.55 -16.08 5.89
C ALA A 201 5.60 -17.52 5.33
N ASP A 202 4.49 -18.27 5.43
CA ASP A 202 4.40 -19.65 4.90
C ASP A 202 4.53 -19.65 3.37
N ASP A 203 3.85 -18.75 2.66
CA ASP A 203 3.93 -18.64 1.21
C ASP A 203 5.30 -18.17 0.74
N LEU A 204 5.98 -17.30 1.50
CA LEU A 204 7.36 -16.91 1.20
C LEU A 204 8.34 -18.10 1.33
N ILE A 205 8.13 -18.99 2.32
CA ILE A 205 8.88 -20.22 2.47
C ILE A 205 8.64 -21.15 1.26
N SER A 206 7.38 -21.31 0.84
CA SER A 206 7.02 -22.11 -0.34
C SER A 206 7.63 -21.52 -1.62
N LEU A 207 7.54 -20.21 -1.85
CA LEU A 207 8.19 -19.55 -2.99
C LEU A 207 9.69 -19.87 -3.07
N LYS A 208 10.39 -19.87 -1.94
CA LYS A 208 11.83 -20.20 -1.88
C LYS A 208 12.09 -21.68 -2.11
N LYS A 209 11.40 -22.58 -1.40
CA LYS A 209 11.68 -24.02 -1.36
C LYS A 209 11.12 -24.78 -2.56
N ASP A 210 9.87 -24.49 -2.92
CA ASP A 210 9.12 -25.27 -3.89
C ASP A 210 9.23 -24.68 -5.31
N HIS A 211 9.40 -23.34 -5.39
CA HIS A 211 9.43 -22.62 -6.67
C HIS A 211 10.81 -22.05 -7.04
N GLY A 212 11.83 -22.20 -6.19
CA GLY A 212 13.19 -21.76 -6.47
C GLY A 212 13.33 -20.24 -6.63
N VAL A 213 12.49 -19.45 -5.93
CA VAL A 213 12.55 -18.00 -5.96
C VAL A 213 13.68 -17.50 -5.06
N ASN A 214 14.52 -16.63 -5.60
CA ASN A 214 15.51 -15.88 -4.83
C ASN A 214 14.84 -14.66 -4.22
N VAL A 215 14.79 -14.63 -2.89
CA VAL A 215 14.17 -13.55 -2.14
C VAL A 215 15.25 -12.65 -1.57
N TYR A 216 15.11 -11.35 -1.80
CA TYR A 216 16.04 -10.33 -1.35
C TYR A 216 15.32 -9.27 -0.53
N ARG A 217 16.02 -8.68 0.42
CA ARG A 217 15.63 -7.38 0.98
C ARG A 217 16.06 -6.30 -0.02
N THR A 218 15.20 -5.36 -0.31
CA THR A 218 15.54 -4.18 -1.13
C THR A 218 16.71 -3.44 -0.48
N PRO A 219 17.76 -3.07 -1.24
CA PRO A 219 18.89 -2.33 -0.70
C PRO A 219 18.48 -1.01 -0.06
N ASP A 220 19.11 -0.64 1.05
CA ASP A 220 18.82 0.61 1.76
C ASP A 220 19.07 1.85 0.87
N SER A 221 20.03 1.78 -0.07
CA SER A 221 20.26 2.83 -1.07
C SER A 221 19.05 3.06 -1.97
N VAL A 222 18.41 1.99 -2.44
CA VAL A 222 17.18 2.08 -3.25
C VAL A 222 16.03 2.67 -2.42
N MET A 223 15.87 2.23 -1.18
CA MET A 223 14.86 2.76 -0.27
C MET A 223 15.09 4.25 0.04
N ALA A 224 16.35 4.67 0.23
CA ALA A 224 16.69 6.09 0.43
C ALA A 224 16.35 6.95 -0.81
N ASP A 225 16.57 6.43 -2.01
CA ASP A 225 16.20 7.13 -3.24
C ASP A 225 14.67 7.21 -3.42
N GLN A 226 13.92 6.19 -2.97
CA GLN A 226 12.45 6.27 -2.92
C GLN A 226 11.96 7.39 -2.00
N LEU A 227 12.57 7.58 -0.83
CA LEU A 227 12.19 8.68 0.07
C LEU A 227 12.44 10.06 -0.57
N LYS A 228 13.59 10.25 -1.25
CA LYS A 228 13.87 11.48 -2.00
C LYS A 228 12.85 11.71 -3.13
N ALA A 229 12.50 10.66 -3.87
CA ALA A 229 11.49 10.72 -4.92
C ALA A 229 10.12 11.07 -4.34
N TRP A 230 9.76 10.53 -3.17
CA TRP A 230 8.54 10.90 -2.44
C TRP A 230 8.51 12.39 -2.09
N ASP A 231 9.60 12.95 -1.58
CA ASP A 231 9.65 14.39 -1.25
C ASP A 231 9.36 15.24 -2.49
N ILE A 232 9.99 14.94 -3.62
CA ILE A 232 9.78 15.65 -4.89
C ILE A 232 8.33 15.52 -5.38
N VAL A 233 7.77 14.32 -5.34
CA VAL A 233 6.39 14.05 -5.80
C VAL A 233 5.38 14.76 -4.90
N VAL A 234 5.53 14.67 -3.59
CA VAL A 234 4.64 15.32 -2.62
C VAL A 234 4.67 16.83 -2.79
N ASP A 235 5.84 17.44 -2.91
CA ASP A 235 5.98 18.89 -3.10
C ASP A 235 5.37 19.35 -4.43
N ARG A 236 5.63 18.60 -5.51
CA ARG A 236 5.09 18.89 -6.84
C ARG A 236 3.57 18.86 -6.89
N ILE A 237 2.93 17.88 -6.23
CA ILE A 237 1.47 17.77 -6.22
C ILE A 237 0.87 18.77 -5.24
N SER A 238 1.44 18.92 -4.04
CA SER A 238 0.98 19.87 -3.02
C SER A 238 0.97 21.32 -3.52
N SER A 239 1.93 21.69 -4.37
CA SER A 239 1.98 23.05 -4.95
C SER A 239 0.82 23.34 -5.91
N LYS A 240 0.11 22.32 -6.39
CA LYS A 240 -0.97 22.43 -7.39
C LYS A 240 -2.34 22.03 -6.85
N ASP A 241 -2.36 21.23 -5.80
CA ASP A 241 -3.57 20.68 -5.19
C ASP A 241 -3.60 21.02 -3.68
N PRO A 242 -4.33 22.08 -3.28
CA PRO A 242 -4.45 22.47 -1.87
C PRO A 242 -5.08 21.40 -0.98
N PHE A 243 -5.98 20.55 -1.53
CA PHE A 243 -6.57 19.46 -0.75
C PHE A 243 -5.54 18.36 -0.49
N PHE A 244 -4.76 17.98 -1.50
CA PHE A 244 -3.64 17.06 -1.32
C PHE A 244 -2.66 17.57 -0.25
N ALA A 245 -2.28 18.85 -0.32
CA ALA A 245 -1.41 19.48 0.67
C ALA A 245 -2.01 19.42 2.09
N LYS A 246 -3.32 19.66 2.23
CA LYS A 246 -4.06 19.57 3.51
C LYS A 246 -3.99 18.16 4.10
N VAL A 247 -4.20 17.12 3.29
CA VAL A 247 -4.11 15.73 3.73
C VAL A 247 -2.68 15.37 4.17
N VAL A 248 -1.68 15.70 3.37
CA VAL A 248 -0.26 15.46 3.69
C VAL A 248 0.14 16.15 4.99
N ALA A 249 -0.27 17.40 5.19
CA ALA A 249 0.01 18.13 6.43
C ALA A 249 -0.60 17.44 7.66
N SER A 250 -1.85 16.98 7.56
CA SER A 250 -2.52 16.22 8.62
C SER A 250 -1.78 14.92 8.94
N GLN A 251 -1.40 14.16 7.91
CA GLN A 251 -0.63 12.92 8.08
C GLN A 251 0.71 13.16 8.77
N LYS A 252 1.46 14.17 8.33
CA LYS A 252 2.78 14.52 8.92
C LYS A 252 2.67 14.87 10.41
N VAL A 253 1.64 15.65 10.79
CA VAL A 253 1.41 16.03 12.20
C VAL A 253 1.14 14.79 13.06
N TYR A 254 0.25 13.91 12.60
CA TYR A 254 -0.08 12.69 13.35
C TYR A 254 1.10 11.73 13.39
N ALA A 255 1.72 11.45 12.24
CA ALA A 255 2.84 10.54 12.14
C ALA A 255 4.00 10.99 13.04
N LYS A 256 4.37 12.28 12.99
CA LYS A 256 5.44 12.78 13.88
C LYS A 256 5.13 12.53 15.35
N LYS A 257 3.94 12.86 15.81
CA LYS A 257 3.54 12.69 17.22
C LYS A 257 3.58 11.22 17.65
N VAL A 258 3.04 10.32 16.84
CA VAL A 258 2.92 8.90 17.19
C VAL A 258 4.26 8.19 17.06
N MET A 259 5.02 8.49 16.00
CA MET A 259 6.31 7.86 15.76
C MET A 259 7.41 8.37 16.68
N ASP A 260 7.38 9.64 17.15
CA ASP A 260 8.26 10.12 18.20
C ASP A 260 8.14 9.25 19.46
N TYR A 261 6.92 8.83 19.81
CA TYR A 261 6.70 7.91 20.95
C TYR A 261 7.13 6.48 20.63
N LEU A 262 6.66 5.93 19.51
CA LEU A 262 6.88 4.51 19.19
C LEU A 262 8.36 4.20 18.98
N LEU A 263 9.09 5.03 18.24
CA LEU A 263 10.52 4.83 18.00
C LEU A 263 11.36 4.96 19.28
N LEU A 264 10.90 5.76 20.25
CA LEU A 264 11.56 5.85 21.56
C LEU A 264 11.22 4.66 22.47
N ASN A 265 9.99 4.16 22.41
CA ASN A 265 9.47 3.15 23.34
C ASN A 265 9.63 1.71 22.86
N GLN A 266 9.63 1.47 21.56
CA GLN A 266 9.77 0.12 21.01
C GLN A 266 11.23 -0.35 21.11
N PRO A 267 11.49 -1.53 21.69
CA PRO A 267 12.84 -2.13 21.63
C PRO A 267 13.14 -2.56 20.19
N ASP A 268 14.44 -2.71 19.90
CA ASP A 268 14.86 -3.33 18.63
C ASP A 268 14.51 -4.82 18.61
N TYR A 269 13.35 -5.14 18.03
CA TYR A 269 12.92 -6.53 17.85
C TYR A 269 13.88 -7.32 16.94
N GLY A 270 14.60 -6.67 16.03
CA GLY A 270 15.60 -7.30 15.19
C GLY A 270 16.80 -7.78 16.00
N LEU A 271 17.19 -7.04 17.06
CA LEU A 271 18.22 -7.47 17.99
C LEU A 271 17.80 -8.75 18.72
N ALA A 272 16.57 -8.80 19.25
CA ALA A 272 16.06 -9.99 19.93
C ALA A 272 15.94 -11.20 18.97
N TYR A 273 15.47 -10.97 17.74
CA TYR A 273 15.40 -12.03 16.72
C TYR A 273 16.78 -12.62 16.42
N LYS A 274 17.78 -11.78 16.20
CA LYS A 274 19.16 -12.23 15.96
C LYS A 274 19.76 -12.97 17.13
N HIS A 275 19.41 -12.61 18.36
CA HIS A 275 19.88 -13.31 19.57
C HIS A 275 19.38 -14.77 19.63
N HIS A 276 18.17 -15.03 19.16
CA HIS A 276 17.55 -16.36 19.26
C HIS A 276 17.74 -17.23 18.01
N PHE A 277 17.86 -16.63 16.84
CA PHE A 277 17.78 -17.32 15.55
C PHE A 277 18.90 -16.97 14.56
N GLY A 278 19.77 -16.03 14.90
CA GLY A 278 20.89 -15.56 14.06
C GLY A 278 22.17 -16.35 14.14
#